data_68837a87a9d574b4e03dcdd63a988a3a
#
_entry.id   68837a87a9d574b4e03dcdd63a988a3a
#
_cell.length_a   1.000
_cell.length_b   1.000
_cell.length_c   1.000
_cell.angle_alpha   90.00
_cell.angle_beta   90.00
_cell.angle_gamma   90.00
#
_symmetry.space_group_name_H-M   'P 1'
#
loop_
_entity.id
_entity.type
_entity.pdbx_description
1 polymer ?
#
loop_
_entity_poly.entity_id
_entity_poly.type
_entity_poly.pdbx_seq_one_letter_code
_entity_poly.pdbx_strand_id
1 'polypeptide(L)'
;MAIEQPAYEVVRTTADFELRRYAPHLVAEVEVEGAFEDAGNLAFRTLFRYISGGNRPSTKIEMTAPVTQAPAATGEKIAMTAPVTQVPTGSADSGRHVVAFVMPGSFTLETLPEPLDPRVRVREVPARLVAAHRYSGTWSEERYRAHEKTLLDALRREGLDPIAAPIFARYNSPFALWFARRNEVLVEVAERPAP
;
A
#
# COMPACT_ATOMS: atom_id res chain seq x y z
N MET A 1 0.35 9.09 -18.62
CA MET A 1 1.49 8.86 -17.72
C MET A 1 1.24 7.58 -16.93
N ALA A 2 2.25 6.72 -16.79
CA ALA A 2 2.13 5.55 -15.91
C ALA A 2 2.08 6.03 -14.45
N ILE A 3 1.19 5.44 -13.65
CA ILE A 3 1.12 5.71 -12.20
C ILE A 3 2.36 5.08 -11.55
N GLU A 4 3.06 5.84 -10.72
CA GLU A 4 4.25 5.37 -10.01
C GLU A 4 3.92 4.19 -9.08
N GLN A 5 4.83 3.24 -8.97
CA GLN A 5 4.72 2.04 -8.14
C GLN A 5 6.02 1.87 -7.34
N PRO A 6 5.97 1.16 -6.19
CA PRO A 6 7.19 0.83 -5.45
C PRO A 6 8.16 0.07 -6.34
N ALA A 7 9.42 0.42 -6.29
CA ALA A 7 10.47 -0.27 -7.04
C ALA A 7 10.63 -1.71 -6.55
N TYR A 8 10.73 -2.65 -7.46
CA TYR A 8 11.05 -4.04 -7.15
C TYR A 8 11.86 -4.69 -8.28
N GLU A 9 12.59 -5.71 -7.91
CA GLU A 9 13.26 -6.63 -8.82
C GLU A 9 12.51 -7.97 -8.83
N VAL A 10 12.30 -8.54 -10.03
CA VAL A 10 11.75 -9.90 -10.15
C VAL A 10 12.89 -10.90 -9.97
N VAL A 11 12.87 -11.59 -8.83
CA VAL A 11 13.88 -12.59 -8.47
C VAL A 11 13.60 -13.91 -9.18
N ARG A 12 12.32 -14.28 -9.29
CA ARG A 12 11.87 -15.53 -9.93
C ARG A 12 10.44 -15.40 -10.43
N THR A 13 10.15 -16.04 -11.55
CA THR A 13 8.79 -16.18 -12.11
C THR A 13 8.39 -17.65 -12.14
N THR A 14 7.19 -17.95 -11.69
CA THR A 14 6.56 -19.27 -11.77
C THR A 14 5.28 -19.18 -12.59
N ALA A 15 4.55 -20.29 -12.75
CA ALA A 15 3.24 -20.25 -13.42
C ALA A 15 2.18 -19.50 -12.61
N ASP A 16 2.28 -19.49 -11.28
CA ASP A 16 1.26 -18.98 -10.38
C ASP A 16 1.60 -17.61 -9.76
N PHE A 17 2.89 -17.27 -9.65
CA PHE A 17 3.33 -16.03 -9.01
C PHE A 17 4.72 -15.55 -9.48
N GLU A 18 5.00 -14.27 -9.25
CA GLU A 18 6.35 -13.71 -9.29
C GLU A 18 6.88 -13.54 -7.86
N LEU A 19 8.14 -13.91 -7.66
CA LEU A 19 8.86 -13.59 -6.44
C LEU A 19 9.62 -12.29 -6.66
N ARG A 20 9.27 -11.26 -5.89
CA ARG A 20 9.75 -9.89 -6.07
C ARG A 20 10.48 -9.41 -4.82
N ARG A 21 11.63 -8.80 -5.01
CA ARG A 21 12.34 -8.05 -3.96
C ARG A 21 11.96 -6.58 -4.06
N TYR A 22 11.13 -6.12 -3.12
CA TYR A 22 10.76 -4.71 -3.05
C TYR A 22 11.84 -3.90 -2.35
N ALA A 23 12.12 -2.72 -2.89
CA ALA A 23 12.92 -1.70 -2.21
C ALA A 23 12.14 -1.09 -1.02
N PRO A 24 12.83 -0.50 -0.03
CA PRO A 24 12.17 0.29 1.00
C PRO A 24 11.30 1.38 0.37
N HIS A 25 10.12 1.62 0.94
CA HIS A 25 9.21 2.66 0.46
C HIS A 25 8.31 3.16 1.58
N LEU A 26 7.80 4.38 1.41
CA LEU A 26 6.88 4.98 2.37
C LEU A 26 5.44 4.64 2.03
N VAL A 27 4.63 4.50 3.08
CA VAL A 27 3.18 4.36 2.98
C VAL A 27 2.49 5.33 3.94
N ALA A 28 1.34 5.84 3.50
CA ALA A 28 0.36 6.47 4.37
C ALA A 28 -0.79 5.50 4.56
N GLU A 29 -1.11 5.15 5.80
CA GLU A 29 -2.10 4.13 6.12
C GLU A 29 -3.16 4.63 7.10
N VAL A 30 -4.34 4.03 7.04
CA VAL A 30 -5.45 4.26 7.96
C VAL A 30 -6.13 2.95 8.28
N GLU A 31 -6.51 2.79 9.56
CA GLU A 31 -7.35 1.67 9.99
C GLU A 31 -8.83 2.06 9.84
N VAL A 32 -9.62 1.16 9.26
CA VAL A 32 -11.06 1.32 9.05
C VAL A 32 -11.80 0.06 9.48
N GLU A 33 -13.05 0.24 9.90
CA GLU A 33 -13.97 -0.85 10.21
C GLU A 33 -15.06 -0.91 9.13
N GLY A 34 -15.43 -2.12 8.71
CA GLY A 34 -16.45 -2.35 7.68
C GLY A 34 -16.24 -3.65 6.92
N ALA A 35 -17.14 -3.93 5.98
CA ALA A 35 -16.99 -5.06 5.08
C ALA A 35 -15.74 -4.91 4.19
N PHE A 36 -15.19 -6.02 3.74
CA PHE A 36 -13.98 -6.05 2.92
C PHE A 36 -14.08 -5.15 1.67
N GLU A 37 -15.23 -5.19 0.98
CA GLU A 37 -15.48 -4.40 -0.22
C GLU A 37 -15.52 -2.90 0.05
N ASP A 38 -16.05 -2.51 1.22
CA ASP A 38 -16.24 -1.11 1.61
C ASP A 38 -15.00 -0.47 2.21
N ALA A 39 -14.14 -1.26 2.85
CA ALA A 39 -12.96 -0.79 3.56
C ALA A 39 -12.07 0.11 2.69
N GLY A 40 -11.85 -0.29 1.43
CA GLY A 40 -11.08 0.51 0.48
C GLY A 40 -11.70 1.89 0.20
N ASN A 41 -13.03 1.97 0.08
CA ASN A 41 -13.74 3.23 -0.17
C ASN A 41 -13.80 4.12 1.08
N LEU A 42 -13.96 3.54 2.25
CA LEU A 42 -13.95 4.25 3.53
C LEU A 42 -12.59 4.91 3.79
N ALA A 43 -11.53 4.15 3.61
CA ALA A 43 -10.17 4.63 3.78
C ALA A 43 -9.77 5.66 2.71
N PHE A 44 -10.21 5.45 1.47
CA PHE A 44 -9.83 6.29 0.32
C PHE A 44 -10.09 7.78 0.57
N ARG A 45 -11.24 8.14 1.16
CA ARG A 45 -11.57 9.55 1.43
C ARG A 45 -10.56 10.20 2.37
N THR A 46 -10.14 9.49 3.41
CA THR A 46 -9.18 9.99 4.40
C THR A 46 -7.80 10.13 3.78
N LEU A 47 -7.32 9.09 3.11
CA LEU A 47 -6.01 9.09 2.45
C LEU A 47 -5.96 10.07 1.27
N PHE A 48 -7.04 10.16 0.48
CA PHE A 48 -7.12 11.12 -0.62
C PHE A 48 -7.10 12.57 -0.12
N ARG A 49 -7.77 12.88 1.00
CA ARG A 49 -7.67 14.20 1.63
C ARG A 49 -6.23 14.52 2.00
N TYR A 50 -5.51 13.57 2.59
CA TYR A 50 -4.11 13.72 2.95
C TYR A 50 -3.25 14.11 1.73
N ILE A 51 -3.30 13.35 0.65
CA ILE A 51 -2.50 13.62 -0.56
C ILE A 51 -2.97 14.84 -1.35
N SER A 52 -4.21 15.30 -1.14
CA SER A 52 -4.79 16.49 -1.81
C SER A 52 -4.53 17.81 -1.06
N GLY A 53 -3.67 17.80 -0.04
CA GLY A 53 -3.31 19.00 0.73
C GLY A 53 -3.88 19.05 2.15
N GLY A 54 -4.50 17.96 2.65
CA GLY A 54 -4.86 17.80 4.06
C GLY A 54 -3.65 17.47 4.93
N ASN A 55 -2.57 18.23 4.76
CA ASN A 55 -1.28 18.00 5.39
C ASN A 55 -0.59 19.32 5.71
N ARG A 56 0.50 19.26 6.48
CA ARG A 56 1.43 20.36 6.72
C ARG A 56 2.71 20.05 5.96
N PRO A 57 3.23 21.00 5.14
CA PRO A 57 4.53 20.82 4.50
C PRO A 57 5.61 20.56 5.53
N SER A 58 6.46 19.58 5.27
CA SER A 58 7.59 19.21 6.14
C SER A 58 8.79 20.14 5.94
N THR A 59 8.58 21.44 5.89
CA THR A 59 9.68 22.40 5.82
C THR A 59 10.31 22.51 7.20
N LYS A 60 11.53 22.01 7.40
CA LYS A 60 12.38 22.44 8.51
C LYS A 60 12.60 23.95 8.36
N ILE A 61 11.81 24.75 9.07
CA ILE A 61 12.11 26.17 9.26
C ILE A 61 13.28 26.20 10.22
N GLU A 62 14.49 26.46 9.71
CA GLU A 62 15.56 26.90 10.57
C GLU A 62 15.08 28.20 11.25
N MET A 63 15.04 28.19 12.58
CA MET A 63 14.64 29.34 13.36
C MET A 63 15.73 30.45 13.19
N THR A 64 15.50 31.28 12.19
CA THR A 64 16.19 32.57 12.08
C THR A 64 15.20 33.66 12.48
N ALA A 65 15.52 34.43 13.49
CA ALA A 65 14.75 35.65 13.82
C ALA A 65 14.94 36.69 12.69
N PRO A 66 13.87 37.41 12.24
CA PRO A 66 12.66 37.79 12.98
C PRO A 66 11.43 36.98 12.61
N VAL A 67 10.48 36.90 13.55
CA VAL A 67 9.16 36.27 13.34
C VAL A 67 8.37 37.11 12.35
N THR A 68 8.38 36.72 11.07
CA THR A 68 7.41 37.20 10.09
C THR A 68 6.22 36.27 10.11
N GLN A 69 5.00 36.79 10.36
CA GLN A 69 3.76 36.06 10.15
C GLN A 69 3.63 35.77 8.66
N ALA A 70 3.97 34.53 8.25
CA ALA A 70 3.60 34.01 6.96
C ALA A 70 2.14 33.51 7.02
N PRO A 71 1.35 33.63 5.93
CA PRO A 71 0.05 32.98 5.82
C PRO A 71 0.21 31.48 6.13
N ALA A 72 -0.80 30.89 6.79
CA ALA A 72 -0.80 29.44 7.07
C ALA A 72 -0.45 28.68 5.79
N ALA A 73 0.60 27.86 5.86
CA ALA A 73 1.07 27.09 4.72
C ALA A 73 -0.10 26.26 4.16
N THR A 74 -0.47 26.52 2.90
CA THR A 74 -1.43 25.69 2.19
C THR A 74 -0.83 24.30 2.02
N GLY A 75 -1.58 23.26 2.38
CA GLY A 75 -1.10 21.89 2.28
C GLY A 75 -0.59 21.54 0.87
N GLU A 76 0.40 20.68 0.82
CA GLU A 76 1.06 20.24 -0.40
C GLU A 76 0.29 19.11 -1.08
N LYS A 77 0.18 19.16 -2.42
CA LYS A 77 -0.39 18.04 -3.19
C LYS A 77 0.67 16.97 -3.42
N ILE A 78 0.38 15.75 -2.98
CA ILE A 78 1.20 14.58 -3.19
C ILE A 78 0.63 13.81 -4.38
N ALA A 79 1.46 13.38 -5.32
CA ALA A 79 1.03 12.61 -6.47
C ALA A 79 0.43 11.25 -6.03
N MET A 80 -0.66 10.84 -6.70
CA MET A 80 -1.24 9.53 -6.44
C MET A 80 -0.37 8.44 -7.06
N THR A 81 -0.10 7.39 -6.29
CA THR A 81 0.66 6.23 -6.70
C THR A 81 -0.19 4.96 -6.64
N ALA A 82 0.34 3.85 -7.09
CA ALA A 82 -0.27 2.52 -7.01
C ALA A 82 0.73 1.51 -6.40
N PRO A 83 0.28 0.46 -5.74
CA PRO A 83 -1.11 0.09 -5.49
C PRO A 83 -1.71 0.76 -4.24
N VAL A 84 -3.04 0.69 -4.14
CA VAL A 84 -3.74 0.81 -2.85
C VAL A 84 -3.74 -0.59 -2.24
N THR A 85 -3.19 -0.73 -1.04
CA THR A 85 -3.11 -2.01 -0.33
C THR A 85 -4.14 -2.10 0.78
N GLN A 86 -4.67 -3.29 1.03
CA GLN A 86 -5.62 -3.59 2.10
C GLN A 86 -5.20 -4.88 2.80
N VAL A 87 -5.09 -4.82 4.12
CA VAL A 87 -4.76 -5.96 4.98
C VAL A 87 -5.85 -6.10 6.04
N PRO A 88 -6.53 -7.24 6.13
CA PRO A 88 -7.40 -7.55 7.27
C PRO A 88 -6.56 -7.57 8.57
N THR A 89 -7.07 -6.97 9.64
CA THR A 89 -6.40 -6.91 10.95
C THR A 89 -7.27 -7.51 12.05
N GLY A 90 -6.66 -8.19 13.01
CA GLY A 90 -7.37 -8.86 14.10
C GLY A 90 -7.88 -10.26 13.70
N SER A 91 -8.92 -10.75 14.38
CA SER A 91 -9.59 -12.03 14.03
C SER A 91 -10.32 -11.87 12.69
N ALA A 92 -10.53 -13.00 11.99
CA ALA A 92 -11.20 -13.03 10.67
C ALA A 92 -12.56 -12.30 10.65
N ASP A 93 -13.25 -12.24 11.78
CA ASP A 93 -14.57 -11.61 11.93
C ASP A 93 -14.51 -10.17 12.49
N SER A 94 -13.33 -9.58 12.67
CA SER A 94 -13.21 -8.26 13.29
C SER A 94 -13.72 -7.12 12.41
N GLY A 95 -13.85 -7.34 11.11
CA GLY A 95 -14.20 -6.29 10.14
C GLY A 95 -13.22 -5.13 10.10
N ARG A 96 -12.03 -5.27 10.69
CA ARG A 96 -11.00 -4.23 10.70
C ARG A 96 -10.00 -4.45 9.57
N HIS A 97 -9.63 -3.36 8.91
CA HIS A 97 -8.69 -3.36 7.79
C HIS A 97 -7.73 -2.19 7.90
N VAL A 98 -6.46 -2.43 7.63
CA VAL A 98 -5.50 -1.37 7.34
C VAL A 98 -5.44 -1.18 5.84
N VAL A 99 -5.73 0.04 5.38
CA VAL A 99 -5.62 0.42 3.98
C VAL A 99 -4.51 1.44 3.85
N ALA A 100 -3.64 1.25 2.87
CA ALA A 100 -2.49 2.13 2.68
C ALA A 100 -2.34 2.57 1.22
N PHE A 101 -1.89 3.82 1.06
CA PHE A 101 -1.35 4.35 -0.20
C PHE A 101 0.17 4.31 -0.14
N VAL A 102 0.80 3.85 -1.20
CA VAL A 102 2.24 4.02 -1.36
C VAL A 102 2.53 5.50 -1.60
N MET A 103 3.60 6.03 -1.05
CA MET A 103 4.01 7.41 -1.29
C MET A 103 5.02 7.47 -2.45
N PRO A 104 5.09 8.60 -3.20
CA PRO A 104 6.09 8.77 -4.24
C PRO A 104 7.51 8.59 -3.70
N GLY A 105 8.37 7.93 -4.49
CA GLY A 105 9.76 7.64 -4.12
C GLY A 105 10.65 8.87 -3.98
N SER A 106 10.14 10.06 -4.36
CA SER A 106 10.84 11.33 -4.14
C SER A 106 10.81 11.83 -2.70
N PHE A 107 9.95 11.24 -1.84
CA PHE A 107 9.84 11.62 -0.43
C PHE A 107 10.64 10.69 0.48
N THR A 108 11.12 11.26 1.57
CA THR A 108 11.64 10.55 2.75
C THR A 108 10.69 10.80 3.93
N LEU A 109 10.84 10.09 5.06
CA LEU A 109 10.07 10.37 6.28
C LEU A 109 10.22 11.82 6.77
N GLU A 110 11.35 12.45 6.47
CA GLU A 110 11.64 13.81 6.88
C GLU A 110 11.02 14.87 5.96
N THR A 111 10.84 14.53 4.67
CA THR A 111 10.34 15.46 3.65
C THR A 111 8.86 15.27 3.32
N LEU A 112 8.29 14.10 3.69
CA LEU A 112 6.88 13.83 3.45
C LEU A 112 6.01 14.75 4.33
N PRO A 113 5.03 15.48 3.75
CA PRO A 113 4.14 16.35 4.50
C PRO A 113 3.42 15.61 5.64
N GLU A 114 3.34 16.24 6.80
CA GLU A 114 2.73 15.65 8.01
C GLU A 114 1.18 15.62 7.87
N PRO A 115 0.52 14.47 8.09
CA PRO A 115 -0.94 14.41 8.03
C PRO A 115 -1.62 15.31 9.08
N LEU A 116 -2.67 16.05 8.68
CA LEU A 116 -3.53 16.78 9.62
C LEU A 116 -4.55 15.87 10.32
N ASP A 117 -4.93 14.77 9.69
CA ASP A 117 -5.85 13.78 10.26
C ASP A 117 -5.05 12.78 11.11
N PRO A 118 -5.26 12.71 12.44
CA PRO A 118 -4.49 11.85 13.34
C PRO A 118 -4.69 10.35 13.10
N ARG A 119 -5.69 9.97 12.30
CA ARG A 119 -5.93 8.58 11.90
C ARG A 119 -4.96 8.13 10.80
N VAL A 120 -4.39 9.07 10.03
CA VAL A 120 -3.41 8.76 8.99
C VAL A 120 -2.04 8.62 9.63
N ARG A 121 -1.42 7.46 9.46
CA ARG A 121 -0.06 7.17 9.91
C ARG A 121 0.84 7.04 8.71
N VAL A 122 2.01 7.63 8.80
CA VAL A 122 3.08 7.49 7.79
C VAL A 122 4.15 6.59 8.37
N ARG A 123 4.60 5.61 7.59
CA ARG A 123 5.73 4.76 7.98
C ARG A 123 6.51 4.28 6.77
N GLU A 124 7.74 3.86 7.03
CA GLU A 124 8.54 3.12 6.07
C GLU A 124 8.19 1.62 6.11
N VAL A 125 8.08 1.04 4.93
CA VAL A 125 8.06 -0.41 4.72
C VAL A 125 9.47 -0.79 4.30
N PRO A 126 10.17 -1.66 5.08
CA PRO A 126 11.53 -2.07 4.75
C PRO A 126 11.58 -2.90 3.46
N ALA A 127 12.79 -3.09 2.94
CA ALA A 127 13.01 -4.03 1.86
C ALA A 127 12.52 -5.43 2.26
N ARG A 128 11.82 -6.11 1.35
CA ARG A 128 11.21 -7.41 1.64
C ARG A 128 11.03 -8.27 0.40
N LEU A 129 11.05 -9.58 0.60
CA LEU A 129 10.78 -10.56 -0.43
C LEU A 129 9.29 -10.91 -0.43
N VAL A 130 8.62 -10.75 -1.57
CA VAL A 130 7.18 -10.88 -1.68
C VAL A 130 6.82 -11.75 -2.86
N ALA A 131 5.97 -12.74 -2.64
CA ALA A 131 5.31 -13.47 -3.71
C ALA A 131 4.06 -12.70 -4.16
N ALA A 132 3.92 -12.45 -5.45
CA ALA A 132 2.86 -11.67 -6.06
C ALA A 132 2.07 -12.50 -7.07
N HIS A 133 0.81 -12.80 -6.76
CA HIS A 133 -0.13 -13.45 -7.67
C HIS A 133 -1.05 -12.42 -8.30
N ARG A 134 -0.96 -12.25 -9.62
CA ARG A 134 -1.72 -11.26 -10.39
C ARG A 134 -3.00 -11.88 -10.96
N TYR A 135 -4.10 -11.13 -10.86
CA TYR A 135 -5.38 -11.50 -11.47
C TYR A 135 -6.17 -10.26 -11.91
N SER A 136 -7.24 -10.48 -12.69
CA SER A 136 -8.17 -9.42 -13.10
C SER A 136 -9.58 -9.68 -12.54
N GLY A 137 -10.43 -8.67 -12.58
CA GLY A 137 -11.82 -8.82 -12.17
C GLY A 137 -12.28 -7.85 -11.09
N THR A 138 -13.44 -8.15 -10.49
CA THR A 138 -14.07 -7.35 -9.44
C THR A 138 -13.30 -7.41 -8.12
N TRP A 139 -13.57 -6.45 -7.26
CA TRP A 139 -12.94 -6.32 -5.92
C TRP A 139 -13.81 -6.98 -4.83
N SER A 140 -14.26 -8.21 -5.03
CA SER A 140 -15.00 -8.95 -4.02
C SER A 140 -14.09 -9.74 -3.10
N GLU A 141 -14.50 -9.92 -1.86
CA GLU A 141 -13.77 -10.74 -0.89
C GLU A 141 -13.65 -12.19 -1.36
N GLU A 142 -14.71 -12.76 -1.92
CA GLU A 142 -14.72 -14.12 -2.46
C GLU A 142 -13.60 -14.34 -3.49
N ARG A 143 -13.46 -13.40 -4.46
CA ARG A 143 -12.39 -13.50 -5.47
C ARG A 143 -11.01 -13.34 -4.84
N TYR A 144 -10.86 -12.39 -3.93
CA TYR A 144 -9.60 -12.21 -3.20
C TYR A 144 -9.21 -13.51 -2.48
N ARG A 145 -10.14 -14.10 -1.71
CA ARG A 145 -9.89 -15.35 -0.97
C ARG A 145 -9.56 -16.54 -1.89
N ALA A 146 -10.20 -16.63 -3.05
CA ALA A 146 -9.88 -17.68 -4.03
C ALA A 146 -8.43 -17.52 -4.55
N HIS A 147 -8.01 -16.30 -4.88
CA HIS A 147 -6.66 -16.03 -5.36
C HIS A 147 -5.61 -16.09 -4.24
N GLU A 148 -5.96 -15.70 -3.02
CA GLU A 148 -5.15 -15.92 -1.83
C GLU A 148 -4.84 -17.40 -1.63
N LYS A 149 -5.87 -18.25 -1.68
CA LYS A 149 -5.71 -19.69 -1.58
C LYS A 149 -4.79 -20.24 -2.68
N THR A 150 -4.98 -19.80 -3.92
CA THR A 150 -4.12 -20.20 -5.06
C THR A 150 -2.66 -19.87 -4.78
N LEU A 151 -2.37 -18.66 -4.31
CA LEU A 151 -1.00 -18.25 -3.99
C LEU A 151 -0.42 -19.04 -2.82
N LEU A 152 -1.16 -19.23 -1.73
CA LEU A 152 -0.68 -19.98 -0.56
C LEU A 152 -0.42 -21.45 -0.89
N ASP A 153 -1.25 -22.06 -1.73
CA ASP A 153 -1.03 -23.44 -2.19
C ASP A 153 0.21 -23.53 -3.10
N ALA A 154 0.46 -22.51 -3.96
CA ALA A 154 1.65 -22.45 -4.78
C ALA A 154 2.92 -22.26 -3.92
N LEU A 155 2.88 -21.41 -2.91
CA LEU A 155 4.00 -21.22 -1.96
C LEU A 155 4.38 -22.51 -1.23
N ARG A 156 3.37 -23.28 -0.77
CA ARG A 156 3.62 -24.59 -0.14
C ARG A 156 4.31 -25.57 -1.09
N ARG A 157 3.86 -25.64 -2.36
CA ARG A 157 4.51 -26.51 -3.38
C ARG A 157 5.97 -26.14 -3.63
N GLU A 158 6.26 -24.84 -3.61
CA GLU A 158 7.61 -24.29 -3.80
C GLU A 158 8.45 -24.28 -2.51
N GLY A 159 7.84 -24.69 -1.39
CA GLY A 159 8.48 -24.70 -0.08
C GLY A 159 8.87 -23.30 0.42
N LEU A 160 8.12 -22.27 0.07
CA LEU A 160 8.28 -20.91 0.58
C LEU A 160 7.33 -20.68 1.75
N ASP A 161 7.85 -20.13 2.84
CA ASP A 161 7.10 -19.91 4.07
C ASP A 161 6.58 -18.47 4.15
N PRO A 162 5.24 -18.26 4.18
CA PRO A 162 4.66 -16.96 4.49
C PRO A 162 5.06 -16.49 5.88
N ILE A 163 5.50 -15.22 6.01
CA ILE A 163 5.88 -14.63 7.31
C ILE A 163 4.97 -13.46 7.73
N ALA A 164 4.04 -13.08 6.87
CA ALA A 164 3.06 -12.04 7.15
C ALA A 164 1.69 -12.39 6.55
N ALA A 165 0.66 -11.67 7.00
CA ALA A 165 -0.69 -11.80 6.44
C ALA A 165 -0.72 -11.40 4.96
N PRO A 166 -1.55 -12.08 4.12
CA PRO A 166 -1.74 -11.71 2.74
C PRO A 166 -2.29 -10.28 2.59
N ILE A 167 -1.82 -9.59 1.57
CA ILE A 167 -2.16 -8.21 1.24
C ILE A 167 -2.96 -8.20 -0.07
N PHE A 168 -4.10 -7.52 -0.10
CA PHE A 168 -4.82 -7.23 -1.32
C PHE A 168 -4.32 -5.91 -1.92
N ALA A 169 -3.82 -5.93 -3.16
CA ALA A 169 -3.27 -4.78 -3.85
C ALA A 169 -4.09 -4.43 -5.12
N ARG A 170 -4.58 -3.19 -5.19
CA ARG A 170 -5.40 -2.66 -6.28
C ARG A 170 -4.60 -1.63 -7.05
N TYR A 171 -4.44 -1.81 -8.35
CA TYR A 171 -3.60 -0.95 -9.20
C TYR A 171 -4.39 0.03 -10.07
N ASN A 172 -5.69 -0.13 -10.16
CA ASN A 172 -6.53 0.68 -11.05
C ASN A 172 -7.53 1.53 -10.28
N SER A 173 -7.95 2.62 -10.93
CA SER A 173 -9.08 3.43 -10.51
C SER A 173 -10.36 2.59 -10.44
N PRO A 174 -11.30 2.89 -9.53
CA PRO A 174 -12.62 2.25 -9.48
C PRO A 174 -13.42 2.39 -10.79
N PHE A 175 -13.10 3.39 -11.62
CA PHE A 175 -13.73 3.60 -12.93
C PHE A 175 -13.16 2.70 -14.04
N ALA A 176 -12.05 2.00 -13.81
CA ALA A 176 -11.51 1.07 -14.79
C ALA A 176 -12.46 -0.11 -15.01
N LEU A 177 -12.56 -0.56 -16.27
CA LEU A 177 -13.36 -1.73 -16.63
C LEU A 177 -12.90 -2.94 -15.83
N TRP A 178 -13.84 -3.65 -15.22
CA TRP A 178 -13.53 -4.73 -14.26
C TRP A 178 -12.61 -5.82 -14.84
N PHE A 179 -12.76 -6.17 -16.12
CA PHE A 179 -11.93 -7.19 -16.78
C PHE A 179 -10.50 -6.70 -17.11
N ALA A 180 -10.27 -5.38 -17.16
CA ALA A 180 -8.97 -4.79 -17.41
C ALA A 180 -8.23 -4.40 -16.12
N ARG A 181 -8.84 -4.60 -14.96
CA ARG A 181 -8.21 -4.28 -13.66
C ARG A 181 -7.07 -5.24 -13.37
N ARG A 182 -5.97 -4.67 -12.90
CA ARG A 182 -4.88 -5.42 -12.28
C ARG A 182 -5.08 -5.43 -10.77
N ASN A 183 -5.28 -6.62 -10.24
CA ASN A 183 -5.31 -6.90 -8.81
C ASN A 183 -4.17 -7.88 -8.50
N GLU A 184 -3.64 -7.81 -7.29
CA GLU A 184 -2.64 -8.78 -6.84
C GLU A 184 -2.94 -9.20 -5.39
N VAL A 185 -2.65 -10.46 -5.10
CA VAL A 185 -2.42 -10.94 -3.75
C VAL A 185 -0.92 -10.96 -3.53
N LEU A 186 -0.48 -10.28 -2.47
CA LEU A 186 0.93 -10.19 -2.10
C LEU A 186 1.13 -10.91 -0.78
N VAL A 187 2.15 -11.74 -0.68
CA VAL A 187 2.52 -12.46 0.55
C VAL A 187 4.01 -12.30 0.78
N GLU A 188 4.37 -11.74 1.92
CA GLU A 188 5.77 -11.68 2.34
C GLU A 188 6.25 -13.06 2.74
N VAL A 189 7.41 -13.45 2.23
CA VAL A 189 8.01 -14.77 2.46
C VAL A 189 9.40 -14.63 3.06
N ALA A 190 9.80 -15.67 3.82
CA ALA A 190 11.12 -15.70 4.41
C ALA A 190 12.21 -15.74 3.33
N GLU A 191 13.26 -14.93 3.50
CA GLU A 191 14.48 -15.10 2.73
C GLU A 191 15.17 -16.38 3.18
N ARG A 192 15.32 -17.33 2.25
CA ARG A 192 16.20 -18.47 2.53
C ARG A 192 17.64 -18.01 2.42
N PRO A 193 18.49 -18.33 3.41
CA PRO A 193 19.91 -18.17 3.21
C PRO A 193 20.31 -18.98 1.98
N ALA A 194 21.15 -18.39 1.14
CA ALA A 194 21.76 -19.12 0.02
C ALA A 194 22.48 -20.35 0.56
N PRO A 195 22.40 -21.51 -0.15
CA PRO A 195 23.08 -22.75 0.27
C PRO A 195 24.58 -22.57 0.31
#